data_83ebc21a5c4e2f0c2c891842bbce8128
#
_entry.id   83ebc21a5c4e2f0c2c891842bbce8128
#
_cell.length_a   1.000
_cell.length_b   1.000
_cell.length_c   1.000
_cell.angle_alpha   90.00
_cell.angle_beta   90.00
_cell.angle_gamma   90.00
#
_symmetry.space_group_name_H-M   'P 1'
#
loop_
_entity.id
_entity.type
_entity.pdbx_description
1 polymer ?
#
loop_
_entity_poly.entity_id
_entity_poly.type
_entity_poly.pdbx_seq_one_letter_code
_entity_poly.pdbx_strand_id
1 'polypeptide(L)'
;MKYRKNCVIAYYYLYIYLDLCIQLLACKKQTEEIMSVQLLDKTRKINKLLHNNNSSKVVFNDICAVLTEILDSNVLVVSRKGKILGVSKSPDVQEISELITEAVGSHIDQMLNERLLSILSTKENVNLETLGFSAEAVQGCQAIVTPIDIAGERLGTLFIYKQDKTYSIDDIILSEYGTAVVWFGDARSVNERKDAEETRKETYTCNRRISTLSFSELEAIIHIFDELGGTEGILVASKVADRVGITRSVIVNALRKFESAKLCS
;
A
#
# COMPACT_ATOMS: atom_id res chain seq x y z
N MET A 1 78.97 -1.65 -0.57
CA MET A 1 78.10 -1.75 0.64
C MET A 1 76.90 -0.75 0.68
N LYS A 2 76.69 0.02 -0.39
CA LYS A 2 75.58 1.03 -0.45
C LYS A 2 74.24 0.43 -0.93
N TYR A 3 74.22 -0.71 -1.61
CA TYR A 3 72.98 -1.30 -2.16
C TYR A 3 72.09 -2.03 -1.14
N ARG A 4 72.61 -2.50 -0.01
CA ARG A 4 71.84 -3.21 1.01
C ARG A 4 70.88 -2.30 1.83
N LYS A 5 71.26 -1.03 2.04
CA LYS A 5 70.40 -0.09 2.79
C LYS A 5 69.16 0.35 2.05
N ASN A 6 69.27 0.51 0.73
CA ASN A 6 68.10 0.94 -0.09
C ASN A 6 67.05 -0.17 -0.24
N CYS A 7 67.43 -1.44 -0.25
CA CYS A 7 66.48 -2.57 -0.26
C CYS A 7 65.67 -2.64 1.06
N VAL A 8 66.29 -2.47 2.20
CA VAL A 8 65.62 -2.57 3.50
C VAL A 8 64.61 -1.41 3.67
N ILE A 9 64.95 -0.22 3.21
CA ILE A 9 64.07 0.94 3.22
C ILE A 9 62.89 0.73 2.30
N ALA A 10 63.09 0.20 1.08
CA ALA A 10 62.05 -0.12 0.13
C ALA A 10 61.07 -1.19 0.68
N TYR A 11 61.59 -2.25 1.35
CA TYR A 11 60.77 -3.27 1.99
C TYR A 11 59.96 -2.70 3.16
N TYR A 12 60.51 -1.77 3.93
CA TYR A 12 59.79 -1.13 5.04
C TYR A 12 58.63 -0.24 4.54
N TYR A 13 58.85 0.53 3.49
CA TYR A 13 57.78 1.32 2.84
C TYR A 13 56.71 0.45 2.20
N LEU A 14 57.08 -0.65 1.59
CA LEU A 14 56.13 -1.60 1.00
C LEU A 14 55.28 -2.26 2.11
N TYR A 15 55.88 -2.60 3.25
CA TYR A 15 55.15 -3.17 4.39
C TYR A 15 54.17 -2.19 5.00
N ILE A 16 54.59 -0.93 5.21
CA ILE A 16 53.66 0.13 5.71
C ILE A 16 52.53 0.36 4.72
N TYR A 17 52.82 0.39 3.43
CA TYR A 17 51.80 0.60 2.41
C TYR A 17 50.79 -0.57 2.36
N LEU A 18 51.27 -1.79 2.51
CA LEU A 18 50.41 -2.97 2.56
C LEU A 18 49.53 -2.99 3.80
N ASP A 19 50.09 -2.65 4.96
CA ASP A 19 49.32 -2.55 6.23
C ASP A 19 48.24 -1.47 6.16
N LEU A 20 48.57 -0.31 5.60
CA LEU A 20 47.62 0.78 5.38
C LEU A 20 46.48 0.37 4.43
N CYS A 21 46.80 -0.35 3.35
CA CYS A 21 45.82 -0.90 2.41
C CYS A 21 44.90 -1.93 3.10
N ILE A 22 45.45 -2.81 3.95
CA ILE A 22 44.67 -3.81 4.69
C ILE A 22 43.71 -3.10 5.69
N GLN A 23 44.19 -2.09 6.42
CA GLN A 23 43.38 -1.31 7.33
C GLN A 23 42.26 -0.54 6.61
N LEU A 24 42.54 0.04 5.45
CA LEU A 24 41.52 0.72 4.61
C LEU A 24 40.48 -0.27 4.10
N LEU A 25 40.89 -1.47 3.67
CA LEU A 25 39.95 -2.51 3.23
C LEU A 25 39.11 -3.05 4.38
N ALA A 26 39.67 -3.23 5.57
CA ALA A 26 38.94 -3.64 6.77
C ALA A 26 37.93 -2.57 7.20
N CYS A 27 38.33 -1.30 7.20
CA CYS A 27 37.44 -0.17 7.49
C CYS A 27 36.30 -0.09 6.48
N LYS A 28 36.56 -0.26 5.18
CA LYS A 28 35.52 -0.27 4.13
C LYS A 28 34.52 -1.40 4.33
N LYS A 29 35.01 -2.62 4.62
CA LYS A 29 34.13 -3.76 4.88
C LYS A 29 33.25 -3.54 6.10
N GLN A 30 33.77 -2.96 7.17
CA GLN A 30 33.01 -2.68 8.37
C GLN A 30 31.94 -1.59 8.15
N THR A 31 32.25 -0.57 7.33
CA THR A 31 31.23 0.44 6.93
C THR A 31 30.12 -0.16 6.08
N GLU A 32 30.43 -1.06 5.16
CA GLU A 32 29.44 -1.77 4.34
C GLU A 32 28.51 -2.66 5.20
N GLU A 33 29.05 -3.36 6.19
CA GLU A 33 28.25 -4.17 7.13
C GLU A 33 27.32 -3.30 7.99
N ILE A 34 27.80 -2.16 8.50
CA ILE A 34 26.98 -1.22 9.28
C ILE A 34 25.85 -0.63 8.42
N MET A 35 26.13 -0.22 7.18
CA MET A 35 25.12 0.29 6.26
C MET A 35 24.05 -0.76 5.96
N SER A 36 24.42 -2.01 5.74
CA SER A 36 23.46 -3.08 5.47
C SER A 36 22.52 -3.36 6.67
N VAL A 37 23.02 -3.27 7.89
CA VAL A 37 22.21 -3.41 9.12
C VAL A 37 21.26 -2.24 9.28
N GLN A 38 21.69 -1.01 9.00
CA GLN A 38 20.83 0.16 9.05
C GLN A 38 19.70 0.10 8.03
N LEU A 39 19.98 -0.31 6.79
CA LEU A 39 18.97 -0.50 5.75
C LEU A 39 17.94 -1.56 6.18
N LEU A 40 18.41 -2.67 6.77
CA LEU A 40 17.53 -3.73 7.27
C LEU A 40 16.59 -3.22 8.37
N ASP A 41 17.08 -2.43 9.32
CA ASP A 41 16.27 -1.88 10.40
C ASP A 41 15.25 -0.86 9.89
N LYS A 42 15.65 -0.02 8.93
CA LYS A 42 14.74 0.91 8.22
C LYS A 42 13.63 0.14 7.47
N THR A 43 13.99 -0.92 6.75
CA THR A 43 13.02 -1.79 6.06
C THR A 43 12.05 -2.46 7.04
N ARG A 44 12.54 -2.92 8.19
CA ARG A 44 11.69 -3.49 9.25
C ARG A 44 10.69 -2.48 9.83
N LYS A 45 11.07 -1.20 9.95
CA LYS A 45 10.13 -0.15 10.37
C LYS A 45 8.98 0.00 9.38
N ILE A 46 9.26 0.01 8.08
CA ILE A 46 8.22 0.04 7.05
C ILE A 46 7.33 -1.20 7.12
N ASN A 47 7.91 -2.40 7.28
CA ASN A 47 7.17 -3.66 7.39
C ASN A 47 6.21 -3.70 8.59
N LYS A 48 6.56 -3.07 9.71
CA LYS A 48 5.67 -2.99 10.88
C LYS A 48 4.33 -2.35 10.56
N LEU A 49 4.27 -1.44 9.59
CA LEU A 49 3.01 -0.84 9.14
C LEU A 49 2.05 -1.87 8.54
N LEU A 50 2.58 -2.87 7.81
CA LEU A 50 1.77 -3.96 7.23
C LEU A 50 1.20 -4.90 8.29
N HIS A 51 1.90 -5.06 9.42
CA HIS A 51 1.53 -6.02 10.46
C HIS A 51 0.70 -5.40 11.61
N ASN A 52 0.85 -4.10 11.89
CA ASN A 52 0.18 -3.46 13.02
C ASN A 52 -1.26 -3.02 12.75
N ASN A 53 -1.74 -3.11 11.50
CA ASN A 53 -3.08 -2.69 11.16
C ASN A 53 -4.10 -3.80 11.43
N ASN A 54 -4.60 -3.87 12.67
CA ASN A 54 -5.87 -4.53 13.00
C ASN A 54 -7.09 -3.86 12.33
N SER A 55 -6.90 -2.69 11.74
CA SER A 55 -7.87 -2.02 10.87
C SER A 55 -7.43 -2.18 9.42
N SER A 56 -8.33 -2.62 8.57
CA SER A 56 -8.17 -2.89 7.14
C SER A 56 -7.72 -1.71 6.27
N LYS A 57 -7.20 -0.64 6.87
CA LYS A 57 -6.71 0.55 6.18
C LYS A 57 -5.29 0.86 6.61
N VAL A 58 -4.32 0.63 5.72
CA VAL A 58 -3.06 1.36 5.79
C VAL A 58 -3.40 2.82 5.47
N VAL A 59 -3.31 3.68 6.45
CA VAL A 59 -3.54 5.11 6.25
C VAL A 59 -2.30 5.66 5.55
N PHE A 60 -2.47 6.31 4.40
CA PHE A 60 -1.36 6.89 3.63
C PHE A 60 -0.48 7.82 4.48
N ASN A 61 -1.08 8.48 5.47
CA ASN A 61 -0.36 9.33 6.41
C ASN A 61 0.63 8.55 7.28
N ASP A 62 0.31 7.32 7.70
CA ASP A 62 1.22 6.50 8.51
C ASP A 62 2.46 6.11 7.72
N ILE A 63 2.29 5.80 6.44
CA ILE A 63 3.42 5.52 5.53
C ILE A 63 4.25 6.78 5.32
N CYS A 64 3.60 7.92 5.06
CA CYS A 64 4.31 9.19 4.93
C CYS A 64 5.10 9.51 6.20
N ALA A 65 4.52 9.32 7.39
CA ALA A 65 5.18 9.58 8.66
C ALA A 65 6.43 8.70 8.86
N VAL A 66 6.32 7.39 8.57
CA VAL A 66 7.46 6.47 8.68
C VAL A 66 8.55 6.79 7.66
N LEU A 67 8.19 7.11 6.42
CA LEU A 67 9.17 7.51 5.40
C LEU A 67 9.84 8.85 5.76
N THR A 68 9.09 9.80 6.31
CA THR A 68 9.65 11.08 6.82
C THR A 68 10.69 10.83 7.91
N GLU A 69 10.39 9.97 8.89
CA GLU A 69 11.32 9.61 9.97
C GLU A 69 12.58 8.90 9.44
N ILE A 70 12.42 8.01 8.46
CA ILE A 70 13.52 7.19 7.94
C ILE A 70 14.46 7.99 7.02
N LEU A 71 13.89 8.92 6.21
CA LEU A 71 14.59 9.64 5.15
C LEU A 71 14.94 11.08 5.50
N ASP A 72 14.51 11.56 6.68
CA ASP A 72 14.66 12.95 7.11
C ASP A 72 14.17 13.94 6.04
N SER A 73 13.00 13.67 5.47
CA SER A 73 12.49 14.33 4.27
C SER A 73 10.99 14.62 4.40
N ASN A 74 10.51 15.61 3.68
CA ASN A 74 9.08 15.80 3.49
C ASN A 74 8.55 14.77 2.50
N VAL A 75 7.42 14.14 2.83
CA VAL A 75 6.83 13.05 2.05
C VAL A 75 5.38 13.36 1.69
N LEU A 76 5.04 13.16 0.43
CA LEU A 76 3.72 13.40 -0.12
C LEU A 76 3.29 12.22 -1.01
N VAL A 77 2.08 11.72 -0.83
CA VAL A 77 1.45 10.74 -1.72
C VAL A 77 0.29 11.42 -2.44
N VAL A 78 0.35 11.40 -3.77
CA VAL A 78 -0.64 12.01 -4.65
C VAL A 78 -1.28 10.94 -5.50
N SER A 79 -2.61 10.95 -5.61
CA SER A 79 -3.35 10.07 -6.52
C SER A 79 -3.14 10.46 -7.98
N ARG A 80 -3.49 9.58 -8.92
CA ARG A 80 -3.49 9.88 -10.37
C ARG A 80 -4.27 11.15 -10.73
N LYS A 81 -5.32 11.47 -9.96
CA LYS A 81 -6.15 12.67 -10.19
C LYS A 81 -5.60 13.93 -9.51
N GLY A 82 -4.40 13.90 -8.95
CA GLY A 82 -3.80 15.02 -8.25
C GLY A 82 -4.29 15.22 -6.81
N LYS A 83 -5.11 14.32 -6.26
CA LYS A 83 -5.60 14.42 -4.88
C LYS A 83 -4.51 13.95 -3.91
N ILE A 84 -4.25 14.75 -2.88
CA ILE A 84 -3.33 14.41 -1.80
C ILE A 84 -3.95 13.33 -0.93
N LEU A 85 -3.31 12.16 -0.89
CA LEU A 85 -3.75 10.98 -0.12
C LEU A 85 -3.08 10.92 1.25
N GLY A 86 -1.83 11.37 1.34
CA GLY A 86 -1.05 11.43 2.57
C GLY A 86 0.05 12.47 2.48
N VAL A 87 0.37 13.06 3.62
CA VAL A 87 1.46 14.04 3.76
C VAL A 87 2.10 13.90 5.12
N SER A 88 3.41 14.04 5.16
CA SER A 88 4.18 14.14 6.40
C SER A 88 5.34 15.10 6.21
N LYS A 89 5.62 15.89 7.24
CA LYS A 89 6.60 16.97 7.23
C LYS A 89 7.73 16.68 8.19
N SER A 90 8.95 16.84 7.74
CA SER A 90 10.13 16.80 8.59
C SER A 90 10.35 18.18 9.21
N PRO A 91 10.69 18.28 10.49
CA PRO A 91 10.95 19.56 11.15
C PRO A 91 12.17 20.31 10.58
N ASP A 92 13.10 19.56 9.96
CA ASP A 92 14.36 20.10 9.44
C ASP A 92 14.29 20.50 7.97
N VAL A 93 13.13 20.34 7.30
CA VAL A 93 12.97 20.61 5.87
C VAL A 93 11.94 21.71 5.66
N GLN A 94 12.32 22.76 4.95
CA GLN A 94 11.41 23.86 4.62
C GLN A 94 10.23 23.36 3.77
N GLU A 95 9.05 23.82 4.10
CA GLU A 95 7.84 23.51 3.34
C GLU A 95 7.78 24.29 2.03
N ILE A 96 7.47 23.60 0.96
CA ILE A 96 7.17 24.25 -0.33
C ILE A 96 5.67 24.52 -0.34
N SER A 97 5.28 25.78 -0.24
CA SER A 97 3.88 26.23 -0.16
C SER A 97 3.05 25.78 -1.38
N GLU A 98 3.67 25.64 -2.54
CA GLU A 98 3.02 25.18 -3.77
C GLU A 98 2.63 23.69 -3.72
N LEU A 99 3.33 22.89 -2.90
CA LEU A 99 3.08 21.45 -2.73
C LEU A 99 2.19 21.14 -1.53
N ILE A 100 2.38 21.84 -0.44
CA ILE A 100 1.79 21.55 0.87
C ILE A 100 0.89 22.72 1.30
N THR A 101 0.10 23.23 0.39
CA THR A 101 -0.80 24.35 0.68
C THR A 101 -1.97 23.94 1.58
N GLU A 102 -2.37 22.66 1.59
CA GLU A 102 -3.58 22.27 2.28
C GLU A 102 -3.55 20.84 2.84
N ALA A 103 -4.54 20.52 3.65
CA ALA A 103 -4.74 19.22 4.31
C ALA A 103 -4.95 18.08 3.31
N VAL A 104 -4.75 16.85 3.79
CA VAL A 104 -5.10 15.61 3.07
C VAL A 104 -6.52 15.71 2.50
N GLY A 105 -6.65 15.42 1.20
CA GLY A 105 -7.93 15.52 0.47
C GLY A 105 -8.00 16.67 -0.54
N SER A 106 -7.13 17.69 -0.44
CA SER A 106 -6.98 18.74 -1.45
C SER A 106 -6.30 18.23 -2.71
N HIS A 107 -6.22 19.05 -3.74
CA HIS A 107 -5.59 18.72 -5.01
C HIS A 107 -4.37 19.61 -5.22
N ILE A 108 -3.29 19.02 -5.72
CA ILE A 108 -2.13 19.78 -6.23
C ILE A 108 -2.50 20.47 -7.54
N ASP A 109 -1.66 21.43 -7.95
CA ASP A 109 -1.81 22.08 -9.25
C ASP A 109 -1.85 21.05 -10.39
N GLN A 110 -2.72 21.30 -11.38
CA GLN A 110 -2.93 20.36 -12.48
C GLN A 110 -1.68 20.20 -13.35
N MET A 111 -0.95 21.30 -13.65
CA MET A 111 0.27 21.26 -14.45
C MET A 111 1.36 20.47 -13.74
N LEU A 112 1.48 20.65 -12.42
CA LEU A 112 2.39 19.86 -11.60
C LEU A 112 2.01 18.37 -11.61
N ASN A 113 0.73 18.06 -11.46
CA ASN A 113 0.26 16.67 -11.52
C ASN A 113 0.60 16.00 -12.86
N GLU A 114 0.38 16.68 -13.98
CA GLU A 114 0.73 16.16 -15.31
C GLU A 114 2.23 15.92 -15.46
N ARG A 115 3.08 16.79 -14.95
CA ARG A 115 4.54 16.60 -14.93
C ARG A 115 4.94 15.39 -14.07
N LEU A 116 4.36 15.23 -12.89
CA LEU A 116 4.62 14.08 -12.04
C LEU A 116 4.17 12.76 -12.70
N LEU A 117 3.04 12.77 -13.39
CA LEU A 117 2.53 11.60 -14.13
C LEU A 117 3.37 11.26 -15.37
N SER A 118 4.08 12.22 -15.95
CA SER A 118 5.00 11.96 -17.08
C SER A 118 6.24 11.17 -16.68
N ILE A 119 6.53 11.07 -15.38
CA ILE A 119 7.64 10.29 -14.84
C ILE A 119 7.21 8.82 -14.77
N LEU A 120 7.79 7.97 -15.63
CA LEU A 120 7.43 6.56 -15.78
C LEU A 120 8.25 5.61 -14.92
N SER A 121 9.38 6.06 -14.38
CA SER A 121 10.24 5.29 -13.47
C SER A 121 10.73 6.20 -12.36
N THR A 122 11.18 5.61 -11.25
CA THR A 122 11.79 6.37 -10.16
C THR A 122 12.86 7.32 -10.67
N LYS A 123 12.76 8.57 -10.29
CA LYS A 123 13.76 9.61 -10.54
C LYS A 123 14.31 10.09 -9.21
N GLU A 124 15.61 9.94 -9.05
CA GLU A 124 16.36 10.37 -7.88
C GLU A 124 17.04 11.72 -8.09
N ASN A 125 17.22 12.45 -7.01
CA ASN A 125 17.94 13.72 -6.97
C ASN A 125 17.48 14.72 -8.06
N VAL A 126 16.15 14.78 -8.24
CA VAL A 126 15.52 15.69 -9.21
C VAL A 126 15.58 17.11 -8.69
N ASN A 127 16.10 18.03 -9.50
CA ASN A 127 15.99 19.46 -9.22
C ASN A 127 14.52 19.88 -9.41
N LEU A 128 13.92 20.47 -8.38
CA LEU A 128 12.51 20.86 -8.38
C LEU A 128 12.17 21.95 -9.39
N GLU A 129 13.13 22.78 -9.78
CA GLU A 129 12.94 23.77 -10.85
C GLU A 129 12.53 23.10 -12.17
N THR A 130 13.07 21.89 -12.45
CA THR A 130 12.71 21.13 -13.66
C THR A 130 11.26 20.65 -13.65
N LEU A 131 10.66 20.55 -12.46
CA LEU A 131 9.25 20.22 -12.28
C LEU A 131 8.35 21.46 -12.31
N GLY A 132 8.95 22.66 -12.46
CA GLY A 132 8.26 23.92 -12.64
C GLY A 132 7.95 24.70 -11.37
N PHE A 133 8.64 24.39 -10.29
CA PHE A 133 8.61 25.21 -9.08
C PHE A 133 9.45 26.47 -9.26
N SER A 134 9.09 27.54 -8.54
CA SER A 134 9.88 28.77 -8.57
C SER A 134 11.25 28.54 -7.93
N ALA A 135 12.33 29.03 -8.57
CA ALA A 135 13.71 28.86 -8.09
C ALA A 135 13.90 29.37 -6.65
N GLU A 136 13.17 30.42 -6.30
CA GLU A 136 13.23 31.03 -4.95
C GLU A 136 12.65 30.12 -3.87
N ALA A 137 11.59 29.36 -4.21
CA ALA A 137 10.89 28.47 -3.26
C ALA A 137 11.62 27.13 -3.06
N VAL A 138 12.46 26.71 -4.02
CA VAL A 138 13.05 25.36 -4.03
C VAL A 138 14.57 25.35 -4.03
N GLN A 139 15.20 26.44 -3.66
CA GLN A 139 16.66 26.56 -3.64
C GLN A 139 17.30 25.45 -2.79
N GLY A 140 18.22 24.68 -3.40
CA GLY A 140 18.91 23.56 -2.73
C GLY A 140 18.05 22.31 -2.51
N CYS A 141 16.79 22.30 -2.93
CA CYS A 141 15.91 21.13 -2.75
C CYS A 141 16.18 20.06 -3.81
N GLN A 142 16.29 18.84 -3.34
CA GLN A 142 16.39 17.62 -4.16
C GLN A 142 15.18 16.72 -3.87
N ALA A 143 14.67 16.05 -4.90
CA ALA A 143 13.53 15.17 -4.75
C ALA A 143 13.77 13.76 -5.27
N ILE A 144 13.06 12.79 -4.67
CA ILE A 144 12.77 11.49 -5.27
C ILE A 144 11.31 11.52 -5.72
N VAL A 145 11.08 11.12 -6.96
CA VAL A 145 9.75 10.97 -7.53
C VAL A 145 9.57 9.53 -7.95
N THR A 146 8.73 8.79 -7.25
CA THR A 146 8.49 7.37 -7.51
C THR A 146 7.06 7.15 -7.98
N PRO A 147 6.86 6.55 -9.17
CA PRO A 147 5.53 6.15 -9.63
C PRO A 147 4.95 5.05 -8.74
N ILE A 148 3.65 5.11 -8.49
CA ILE A 148 2.90 4.04 -7.83
C ILE A 148 2.08 3.35 -8.90
N ASP A 149 2.62 2.28 -9.46
CA ASP A 149 2.01 1.53 -10.56
C ASP A 149 1.65 0.11 -10.14
N ILE A 150 0.50 -0.38 -10.64
CA ILE A 150 0.00 -1.71 -10.34
C ILE A 150 -0.49 -2.38 -11.61
N ALA A 151 0.03 -3.55 -11.91
CA ALA A 151 -0.36 -4.31 -13.08
C ALA A 151 -0.44 -3.46 -14.37
N GLY A 152 0.45 -2.47 -14.48
CA GLY A 152 0.51 -1.54 -15.60
C GLY A 152 -0.43 -0.34 -15.51
N GLU A 153 -1.16 -0.18 -14.41
CA GLU A 153 -2.02 0.98 -14.18
C GLU A 153 -1.39 1.94 -13.17
N ARG A 154 -1.26 3.21 -13.55
CA ARG A 154 -0.78 4.28 -12.69
C ARG A 154 -1.84 4.66 -11.66
N LEU A 155 -1.55 4.49 -10.39
CA LEU A 155 -2.44 4.88 -9.28
C LEU A 155 -2.11 6.25 -8.70
N GLY A 156 -0.84 6.59 -8.67
CA GLY A 156 -0.40 7.83 -8.07
C GLY A 156 1.10 8.04 -8.13
N THR A 157 1.58 8.95 -7.32
CA THR A 157 3.00 9.31 -7.21
C THR A 157 3.38 9.48 -5.75
N LEU A 158 4.49 8.87 -5.35
CA LEU A 158 5.18 9.18 -4.11
C LEU A 158 6.22 10.27 -4.42
N PHE A 159 6.11 11.37 -3.72
CA PHE A 159 6.99 12.52 -3.85
C PHE A 159 7.70 12.79 -2.52
N ILE A 160 9.02 12.77 -2.52
CA ILE A 160 9.86 12.93 -1.34
C ILE A 160 10.86 14.04 -1.64
N TYR A 161 11.04 15.00 -0.75
CA TYR A 161 12.02 16.07 -0.96
C TYR A 161 12.70 16.49 0.35
N LYS A 162 13.95 16.90 0.21
CA LYS A 162 14.77 17.49 1.28
C LYS A 162 15.67 18.59 0.75
N GLN A 163 16.21 19.38 1.65
CA GLN A 163 17.08 20.51 1.32
C GLN A 163 18.54 20.16 1.61
N ASP A 164 19.46 20.70 0.77
CA ASP A 164 20.92 20.66 0.96
C ASP A 164 21.59 19.27 1.06
N LYS A 165 20.86 18.21 0.73
CA LYS A 165 21.38 16.84 0.75
C LYS A 165 20.90 16.06 -0.46
N THR A 166 21.78 15.21 -0.99
CA THR A 166 21.42 14.22 -2.02
C THR A 166 20.89 12.93 -1.38
N TYR A 167 20.12 12.18 -2.12
CA TYR A 167 19.63 10.87 -1.72
C TYR A 167 20.65 9.79 -2.06
N SER A 168 20.86 8.87 -1.13
CA SER A 168 21.68 7.67 -1.30
C SER A 168 20.91 6.57 -2.03
N ILE A 169 21.62 5.51 -2.46
CA ILE A 169 20.99 4.32 -3.04
C ILE A 169 20.02 3.67 -2.05
N ASP A 170 20.37 3.63 -0.77
CA ASP A 170 19.50 3.09 0.29
C ASP A 170 18.20 3.88 0.42
N ASP A 171 18.25 5.22 0.31
CA ASP A 171 17.06 6.07 0.34
C ASP A 171 16.14 5.80 -0.86
N ILE A 172 16.72 5.54 -2.05
CA ILE A 172 15.98 5.19 -3.26
C ILE A 172 15.29 3.83 -3.07
N ILE A 173 16.02 2.82 -2.59
CA ILE A 173 15.47 1.48 -2.30
C ILE A 173 14.31 1.58 -1.31
N LEU A 174 14.47 2.36 -0.23
CA LEU A 174 13.43 2.54 0.78
C LEU A 174 12.20 3.28 0.24
N SER A 175 12.39 4.24 -0.67
CA SER A 175 11.27 4.94 -1.32
C SER A 175 10.48 4.02 -2.24
N GLU A 176 11.14 3.20 -3.05
CA GLU A 176 10.49 2.19 -3.90
C GLU A 176 9.79 1.11 -3.07
N TYR A 177 10.42 0.67 -1.99
CA TYR A 177 9.79 -0.27 -1.06
C TYR A 177 8.56 0.34 -0.39
N GLY A 178 8.61 1.62 -0.02
CA GLY A 178 7.47 2.37 0.51
C GLY A 178 6.28 2.39 -0.46
N THR A 179 6.51 2.54 -1.79
CA THR A 179 5.41 2.48 -2.78
C THR A 179 4.74 1.11 -2.84
N ALA A 180 5.51 0.03 -2.72
CA ALA A 180 4.95 -1.32 -2.67
C ALA A 180 4.05 -1.52 -1.44
N VAL A 181 4.45 -0.97 -0.29
CA VAL A 181 3.65 -1.02 0.95
C VAL A 181 2.38 -0.19 0.86
N VAL A 182 2.45 1.00 0.26
CA VAL A 182 1.27 1.84 -0.06
C VAL A 182 0.25 1.02 -0.85
N TRP A 183 0.72 0.31 -1.85
CA TRP A 183 -0.13 -0.49 -2.70
C TRP A 183 -0.83 -1.64 -1.96
N PHE A 184 -0.08 -2.44 -1.19
CA PHE A 184 -0.69 -3.55 -0.45
C PHE A 184 -1.83 -3.08 0.47
N GLY A 185 -1.68 -1.90 1.06
CA GLY A 185 -2.73 -1.28 1.87
C GLY A 185 -3.98 -0.91 1.06
N ASP A 186 -3.82 -0.32 -0.12
CA ASP A 186 -4.95 0.11 -0.95
C ASP A 186 -5.64 -1.09 -1.65
N ALA A 187 -4.89 -2.03 -2.20
CA ALA A 187 -5.42 -3.24 -2.83
C ALA A 187 -6.27 -4.06 -1.86
N ARG A 188 -5.83 -4.20 -0.61
CA ARG A 188 -6.59 -4.87 0.45
C ARG A 188 -7.89 -4.15 0.74
N SER A 189 -7.87 -2.82 0.86
CA SER A 189 -9.06 -2.02 1.11
C SER A 189 -10.06 -2.06 -0.04
N VAL A 190 -9.60 -2.15 -1.29
CA VAL A 190 -10.45 -2.28 -2.49
C VAL A 190 -11.12 -3.65 -2.54
N ASN A 191 -10.39 -4.73 -2.24
CA ASN A 191 -10.96 -6.08 -2.19
C ASN A 191 -12.00 -6.20 -1.08
N GLU A 192 -11.70 -5.72 0.13
CA GLU A 192 -12.66 -5.71 1.24
C GLU A 192 -13.93 -4.91 0.93
N ARG A 193 -13.82 -3.80 0.19
CA ARG A 193 -14.98 -3.02 -0.27
C ARG A 193 -15.80 -3.78 -1.31
N LYS A 194 -15.15 -4.47 -2.26
CA LYS A 194 -15.84 -5.29 -3.26
C LYS A 194 -16.59 -6.44 -2.59
N ASP A 195 -15.93 -7.16 -1.69
CA ASP A 195 -16.53 -8.27 -0.94
C ASP A 195 -17.70 -7.78 -0.09
N ALA A 196 -17.57 -6.64 0.60
CA ALA A 196 -18.64 -6.03 1.39
C ALA A 196 -19.80 -5.54 0.51
N GLU A 197 -19.52 -5.00 -0.68
CA GLU A 197 -20.55 -4.54 -1.62
C GLU A 197 -21.26 -5.74 -2.27
N GLU A 198 -20.54 -6.80 -2.59
CA GLU A 198 -21.11 -8.05 -3.12
C GLU A 198 -22.02 -8.73 -2.10
N THR A 199 -21.54 -8.89 -0.86
CA THR A 199 -22.35 -9.39 0.28
C THR A 199 -23.59 -8.52 0.51
N ARG A 200 -23.45 -7.20 0.41
CA ARG A 200 -24.58 -6.26 0.57
C ARG A 200 -25.58 -6.40 -0.56
N LYS A 201 -25.13 -6.58 -1.81
CA LYS A 201 -26.01 -6.83 -2.97
C LYS A 201 -26.74 -8.16 -2.83
N GLU A 202 -26.05 -9.21 -2.41
CA GLU A 202 -26.67 -10.52 -2.16
C GLU A 202 -27.71 -10.45 -1.06
N THR A 203 -27.38 -9.84 0.09
CA THR A 203 -28.33 -9.64 1.19
C THR A 203 -29.53 -8.81 0.77
N TYR A 204 -29.33 -7.73 0.00
CA TYR A 204 -30.43 -6.90 -0.51
C TYR A 204 -31.31 -7.68 -1.47
N THR A 205 -30.73 -8.48 -2.34
CA THR A 205 -31.46 -9.34 -3.30
C THR A 205 -32.24 -10.42 -2.57
N CYS A 206 -31.66 -11.04 -1.55
CA CYS A 206 -32.31 -12.04 -0.71
C CYS A 206 -33.51 -11.41 0.04
N ASN A 207 -33.32 -10.29 0.71
CA ASN A 207 -34.39 -9.58 1.43
C ASN A 207 -35.53 -9.17 0.50
N ARG A 208 -35.25 -8.67 -0.70
CA ARG A 208 -36.25 -8.29 -1.69
C ARG A 208 -37.07 -9.50 -2.15
N ARG A 209 -36.47 -10.68 -2.27
CA ARG A 209 -37.14 -11.92 -2.67
C ARG A 209 -37.99 -12.47 -1.55
N ILE A 210 -37.47 -12.46 -0.32
CA ILE A 210 -38.24 -12.86 0.87
C ILE A 210 -39.47 -11.97 1.04
N SER A 211 -39.39 -10.67 0.76
CA SER A 211 -40.53 -9.75 0.85
C SER A 211 -41.64 -10.01 -0.17
N THR A 212 -41.41 -10.83 -1.19
CA THR A 212 -42.44 -11.27 -2.16
C THR A 212 -43.22 -12.50 -1.71
N LEU A 213 -42.81 -13.14 -0.62
CA LEU A 213 -43.52 -14.28 -0.04
C LEU A 213 -44.71 -13.82 0.81
N SER A 214 -45.82 -14.54 0.72
CA SER A 214 -46.91 -14.39 1.68
C SER A 214 -46.50 -14.94 3.04
N PHE A 215 -47.22 -14.55 4.09
CA PHE A 215 -46.95 -15.07 5.45
C PHE A 215 -46.93 -16.60 5.50
N SER A 216 -47.92 -17.26 4.89
CA SER A 216 -47.99 -18.72 4.83
C SER A 216 -46.84 -19.37 4.02
N GLU A 217 -46.36 -18.70 2.98
CA GLU A 217 -45.20 -19.18 2.21
C GLU A 217 -43.90 -19.02 3.00
N LEU A 218 -43.75 -17.93 3.78
CA LEU A 218 -42.62 -17.73 4.65
C LEU A 218 -42.56 -18.77 5.77
N GLU A 219 -43.74 -19.04 6.41
CA GLU A 219 -43.88 -20.09 7.42
C GLU A 219 -43.55 -21.47 6.84
N ALA A 220 -44.01 -21.78 5.62
CA ALA A 220 -43.68 -23.01 4.91
C ALA A 220 -42.16 -23.17 4.71
N ILE A 221 -41.46 -22.09 4.34
CA ILE A 221 -40.02 -22.10 4.12
C ILE A 221 -39.27 -22.40 5.43
N ILE A 222 -39.66 -21.81 6.56
CA ILE A 222 -39.03 -22.08 7.86
C ILE A 222 -39.12 -23.59 8.17
N HIS A 223 -40.31 -24.19 8.02
CA HIS A 223 -40.50 -25.63 8.27
C HIS A 223 -39.77 -26.52 7.26
N ILE A 224 -39.59 -26.09 6.02
CA ILE A 224 -38.77 -26.79 5.04
C ILE A 224 -37.31 -26.82 5.49
N PHE A 225 -36.75 -25.72 5.96
CA PHE A 225 -35.37 -25.69 6.47
C PHE A 225 -35.21 -26.54 7.74
N ASP A 226 -36.15 -26.50 8.64
CA ASP A 226 -36.14 -27.33 9.87
C ASP A 226 -36.17 -28.82 9.52
N GLU A 227 -36.94 -29.25 8.49
CA GLU A 227 -37.03 -30.62 8.06
C GLU A 227 -35.75 -31.09 7.34
N LEU A 228 -35.12 -30.22 6.54
CA LEU A 228 -33.89 -30.56 5.85
C LEU A 228 -32.72 -30.80 6.79
N GLY A 229 -32.67 -30.10 7.94
CA GLY A 229 -31.59 -30.26 8.93
C GLY A 229 -30.18 -29.96 8.41
N GLY A 230 -30.06 -29.42 7.21
CA GLY A 230 -28.78 -29.11 6.54
C GLY A 230 -28.98 -28.39 5.21
N THR A 231 -27.91 -28.32 4.42
CA THR A 231 -27.89 -27.60 3.13
C THR A 231 -28.50 -28.41 2.00
N GLU A 232 -28.59 -29.75 2.12
CA GLU A 232 -29.10 -30.64 1.09
C GLU A 232 -29.94 -31.75 1.72
N GLY A 233 -31.02 -32.16 1.03
CA GLY A 233 -31.87 -33.26 1.50
C GLY A 233 -33.04 -33.53 0.58
N ILE A 234 -33.70 -34.68 0.79
CA ILE A 234 -34.92 -35.07 0.04
C ILE A 234 -36.14 -34.66 0.86
N LEU A 235 -36.96 -33.79 0.27
CA LEU A 235 -38.15 -33.24 0.90
C LEU A 235 -39.42 -33.77 0.22
N VAL A 236 -40.34 -34.29 1.03
CA VAL A 236 -41.67 -34.72 0.56
C VAL A 236 -42.70 -33.69 1.02
N ALA A 237 -43.13 -32.82 0.08
CA ALA A 237 -44.01 -31.69 0.36
C ALA A 237 -45.33 -32.07 1.07
N SER A 238 -45.87 -33.28 0.85
CA SER A 238 -47.06 -33.75 1.58
C SER A 238 -46.78 -34.02 3.06
N LYS A 239 -45.62 -34.61 3.40
CA LYS A 239 -45.25 -34.85 4.80
C LYS A 239 -45.05 -33.58 5.61
N VAL A 240 -44.46 -32.54 4.98
CA VAL A 240 -44.28 -31.22 5.62
C VAL A 240 -45.66 -30.58 5.80
N ALA A 241 -46.51 -30.63 4.77
CA ALA A 241 -47.89 -30.11 4.81
C ALA A 241 -48.70 -30.70 5.97
N ASP A 242 -48.69 -32.04 6.08
CA ASP A 242 -49.45 -32.72 7.12
C ASP A 242 -48.93 -32.45 8.52
N ARG A 243 -47.64 -32.25 8.70
CA ARG A 243 -47.03 -31.94 10.01
C ARG A 243 -47.35 -30.54 10.48
N VAL A 244 -47.33 -29.58 9.56
CA VAL A 244 -47.42 -28.12 9.90
C VAL A 244 -48.86 -27.59 9.80
N GLY A 245 -49.76 -28.36 9.20
CA GLY A 245 -51.12 -27.90 8.95
C GLY A 245 -51.29 -26.89 7.84
N ILE A 246 -50.29 -26.78 6.97
CA ILE A 246 -50.30 -25.92 5.77
C ILE A 246 -50.64 -26.77 4.54
N THR A 247 -51.31 -26.17 3.57
CA THR A 247 -51.68 -26.91 2.36
C THR A 247 -50.45 -27.21 1.50
N ARG A 248 -50.42 -28.40 0.89
CA ARG A 248 -49.34 -28.83 -0.02
C ARG A 248 -49.04 -27.79 -1.13
N SER A 249 -50.09 -27.09 -1.61
CA SER A 249 -49.95 -26.08 -2.66
C SER A 249 -49.10 -24.87 -2.21
N VAL A 250 -49.23 -24.47 -0.94
CA VAL A 250 -48.41 -23.37 -0.38
C VAL A 250 -46.95 -23.77 -0.30
N ILE A 251 -46.64 -25.00 0.14
CA ILE A 251 -45.26 -25.50 0.18
C ILE A 251 -44.65 -25.57 -1.22
N VAL A 252 -45.38 -26.10 -2.21
CA VAL A 252 -44.89 -26.18 -3.59
C VAL A 252 -44.70 -24.79 -4.21
N ASN A 253 -45.60 -23.84 -3.93
CA ASN A 253 -45.48 -22.47 -4.43
C ASN A 253 -44.28 -21.75 -3.78
N ALA A 254 -44.06 -21.94 -2.48
CA ALA A 254 -42.90 -21.42 -1.78
C ALA A 254 -41.59 -21.96 -2.39
N LEU A 255 -41.49 -23.27 -2.58
CA LEU A 255 -40.32 -23.90 -3.20
C LEU A 255 -40.08 -23.38 -4.63
N ARG A 256 -41.12 -23.25 -5.48
CA ARG A 256 -40.97 -22.70 -6.83
C ARG A 256 -40.49 -21.24 -6.83
N LYS A 257 -40.96 -20.42 -5.89
CA LYS A 257 -40.48 -19.06 -5.74
C LYS A 257 -38.99 -19.01 -5.32
N PHE A 258 -38.59 -19.91 -4.43
CA PHE A 258 -37.18 -20.05 -4.02
C PHE A 258 -36.29 -20.58 -5.15
N GLU A 259 -36.75 -21.57 -5.91
CA GLU A 259 -36.04 -22.12 -7.06
C GLU A 259 -35.90 -21.05 -8.18
N SER A 260 -37.01 -20.36 -8.53
CA SER A 260 -36.96 -19.26 -9.50
C SER A 260 -36.06 -18.12 -9.07
N ALA A 261 -35.87 -17.98 -7.78
CA ALA A 261 -34.97 -17.00 -7.15
C ALA A 261 -33.50 -17.46 -7.13
N LYS A 262 -33.17 -18.69 -7.58
CA LYS A 262 -31.83 -19.31 -7.45
C LYS A 262 -31.35 -19.35 -5.99
N LEU A 263 -32.24 -19.48 -5.04
CA LEU A 263 -31.92 -19.63 -3.63
C LEU A 263 -31.84 -21.11 -3.22
N CYS A 264 -32.40 -22.01 -4.03
CA CYS A 264 -32.20 -23.46 -4.00
C CYS A 264 -32.11 -24.00 -5.43
N SER A 265 -31.24 -24.92 -5.66
CA SER A 265 -31.13 -25.73 -6.89
C SER A 265 -31.52 -27.17 -6.58
#